data_591ce4089d12f7dd0b7aae499e01e3dd
#
_entry.id   591ce4089d12f7dd0b7aae499e01e3dd
#
_cell.length_a   1.000
_cell.length_b   1.000
_cell.length_c   1.000
_cell.angle_alpha   90.00
_cell.angle_beta   90.00
_cell.angle_gamma   90.00
#
_symmetry.space_group_name_H-M   'P 1'
#
loop_
_entity.id
_entity.type
_entity.pdbx_description
1 polymer ?
#
loop_
_entity_poly.entity_id
_entity_poly.type
_entity_poly.pdbx_seq_one_letter_code
_entity_poly.pdbx_strand_id
1 'polypeptide(L)'
;MVRHMLNRIMLALALLCAAPAAAQEATAAPPSPIPRTDLVALETTMGTIIAAIDSERAPITAANFLRYVDEKRFDGTVFYRAMKLDWEPQPNGLIQGGTQWDPKRVLPGIKHEPTTLTGLSHTRGALSMAMGEPGTANGDFSIMVQDQTGLDADPDATDPVWRNGYAVFGYVTAGMDVVEAIHALPADPAKGEGWMKGQMLAQPVKLLRARRIPAE
;
A
#
# COMPACT_ATOMS: atom_id res chain seq x y z
N MET A 1 11.94 -9.29 92.41
CA MET A 1 12.33 -7.91 92.74
C MET A 1 11.99 -7.05 91.54
N VAL A 2 10.79 -6.39 91.56
CA VAL A 2 10.57 -4.98 91.83
C VAL A 2 11.37 -4.09 90.86
N ARG A 3 10.80 -3.41 89.90
CA ARG A 3 10.16 -2.08 90.05
C ARG A 3 9.62 -1.54 88.71
N HIS A 4 8.44 -1.03 88.82
CA HIS A 4 7.72 -0.10 87.90
C HIS A 4 8.63 1.02 87.38
N MET A 5 8.27 1.46 86.11
CA MET A 5 8.04 2.92 85.92
C MET A 5 7.27 3.19 84.62
N LEU A 6 6.18 3.95 84.82
CA LEU A 6 5.34 4.60 83.83
C LEU A 6 6.11 5.29 82.73
N ASN A 7 5.62 5.20 81.52
CA ASN A 7 6.02 6.18 80.54
C ASN A 7 4.86 6.74 79.73
N ARG A 8 4.91 8.00 79.58
CA ARG A 8 3.86 8.93 79.09
C ARG A 8 3.64 8.71 77.58
N ILE A 9 2.36 8.61 77.24
CA ILE A 9 1.91 8.67 75.86
C ILE A 9 1.92 10.14 75.42
N MET A 10 2.80 10.48 74.46
CA MET A 10 2.71 11.71 73.69
C MET A 10 1.99 11.41 72.38
N LEU A 11 0.75 11.96 72.29
CA LEU A 11 -0.06 11.93 71.11
C LEU A 11 0.41 13.06 70.17
N ALA A 12 1.17 12.72 69.13
CA ALA A 12 1.50 13.67 68.07
C ALA A 12 0.41 13.66 67.00
N LEU A 13 -0.38 14.73 66.95
CA LEU A 13 -1.39 14.97 65.97
C LEU A 13 -0.68 15.42 64.63
N ALA A 14 -0.51 14.52 63.69
CA ALA A 14 -0.01 14.87 62.35
C ALA A 14 -1.15 15.43 61.52
N LEU A 15 -1.14 16.74 61.28
CA LEU A 15 -2.01 17.39 60.31
C LEU A 15 -1.56 16.94 58.88
N LEU A 16 -2.34 16.08 58.24
CA LEU A 16 -2.21 15.78 56.81
C LEU A 16 -2.76 16.98 56.03
N CYS A 17 -1.88 17.83 55.49
CA CYS A 17 -2.27 18.77 54.45
C CYS A 17 -2.47 17.99 53.12
N ALA A 18 -3.71 17.71 52.75
CA ALA A 18 -4.07 17.23 51.43
C ALA A 18 -3.94 18.40 50.45
N ALA A 19 -2.89 18.37 49.64
CA ALA A 19 -2.77 19.25 48.49
C ALA A 19 -3.81 18.80 47.42
N PRO A 20 -4.56 19.72 46.78
CA PRO A 20 -5.43 19.36 45.68
C PRO A 20 -4.56 18.91 44.50
N ALA A 21 -4.75 17.68 44.03
CA ALA A 21 -4.21 17.22 42.78
C ALA A 21 -4.88 18.02 41.66
N ALA A 22 -4.14 18.97 41.10
CA ALA A 22 -4.55 19.60 39.83
C ALA A 22 -4.64 18.52 38.77
N ALA A 23 -5.85 18.18 38.35
CA ALA A 23 -6.04 17.35 37.17
C ALA A 23 -5.46 18.10 35.96
N GLN A 24 -4.34 17.61 35.47
CA GLN A 24 -3.73 18.08 34.24
C GLN A 24 -4.62 17.61 33.12
N GLU A 25 -5.43 18.51 32.55
CA GLU A 25 -6.17 18.23 31.33
C GLU A 25 -5.13 17.82 30.27
N ALA A 26 -5.19 16.54 29.89
CA ALA A 26 -4.40 16.04 28.76
C ALA A 26 -4.88 16.79 27.52
N THR A 27 -4.11 17.77 27.08
CA THR A 27 -4.32 18.45 25.79
C THR A 27 -4.32 17.37 24.73
N ALA A 28 -5.47 17.06 24.15
CA ALA A 28 -5.56 16.12 23.05
C ALA A 28 -4.58 16.57 21.95
N ALA A 29 -3.73 15.65 21.49
CA ALA A 29 -2.86 15.93 20.38
C ALA A 29 -3.72 16.43 19.20
N PRO A 30 -3.22 17.44 18.43
CA PRO A 30 -3.96 17.91 17.26
C PRO A 30 -4.25 16.70 16.35
N PRO A 31 -5.45 16.63 15.74
CA PRO A 31 -5.78 15.55 14.83
C PRO A 31 -4.69 15.46 13.75
N SER A 32 -4.17 14.27 13.52
CA SER A 32 -3.23 14.04 12.42
C SER A 32 -3.84 14.57 11.14
N PRO A 33 -3.10 15.31 10.31
CA PRO A 33 -3.63 15.80 9.05
C PRO A 33 -4.15 14.62 8.23
N ILE A 34 -5.32 14.79 7.61
CA ILE A 34 -5.88 13.76 6.73
C ILE A 34 -4.84 13.49 5.64
N PRO A 35 -4.42 12.22 5.43
CA PRO A 35 -3.43 11.90 4.40
C PRO A 35 -3.85 12.47 3.04
N ARG A 36 -2.91 13.10 2.32
CA ARG A 36 -3.19 13.63 0.97
C ARG A 36 -3.31 12.47 0.01
N THR A 37 -4.54 12.09 -0.26
CA THR A 37 -4.89 11.06 -1.24
C THR A 37 -5.53 11.68 -2.46
N ASP A 38 -5.00 11.34 -3.64
CA ASP A 38 -5.61 11.68 -4.92
C ASP A 38 -6.45 10.47 -5.38
N LEU A 39 -7.73 10.68 -5.67
CA LEU A 39 -8.57 9.61 -6.22
C LEU A 39 -8.38 9.50 -7.73
N VAL A 40 -8.20 8.27 -8.21
CA VAL A 40 -8.05 7.95 -9.64
C VAL A 40 -9.06 6.89 -10.05
N ALA A 41 -9.82 7.17 -11.10
CA ALA A 41 -10.65 6.19 -11.78
C ALA A 41 -9.87 5.52 -12.92
N LEU A 42 -9.76 4.19 -12.88
CA LEU A 42 -9.25 3.33 -13.94
C LEU A 42 -10.45 2.69 -14.64
N GLU A 43 -10.83 3.24 -15.79
CA GLU A 43 -11.99 2.75 -16.56
C GLU A 43 -11.54 1.64 -17.50
N THR A 44 -12.01 0.43 -17.28
CA THR A 44 -11.69 -0.74 -18.10
C THR A 44 -12.88 -1.21 -18.91
N THR A 45 -12.65 -2.13 -19.85
CA THR A 45 -13.73 -2.81 -20.57
C THR A 45 -14.57 -3.75 -19.69
N MET A 46 -14.16 -3.98 -18.45
CA MET A 46 -14.85 -4.85 -17.49
C MET A 46 -15.47 -4.08 -16.31
N GLY A 47 -15.30 -2.76 -16.26
CA GLY A 47 -15.80 -1.90 -15.18
C GLY A 47 -14.76 -0.89 -14.74
N THR A 48 -15.10 -0.12 -13.72
CA THR A 48 -14.25 0.94 -13.19
C THR A 48 -13.66 0.52 -11.84
N ILE A 49 -12.35 0.75 -11.67
CA ILE A 49 -11.62 0.57 -10.43
C ILE A 49 -11.30 1.97 -9.91
N ILE A 50 -11.64 2.28 -8.67
CA ILE A 50 -11.28 3.54 -8.00
C ILE A 50 -10.14 3.27 -7.04
N ALA A 51 -9.07 4.04 -7.17
CA ALA A 51 -7.89 3.94 -6.31
C ALA A 51 -7.62 5.26 -5.60
N ALA A 52 -7.30 5.19 -4.33
CA ALA A 52 -6.76 6.28 -3.53
C ALA A 52 -5.23 6.19 -3.58
N ILE A 53 -4.59 7.22 -4.15
CA ILE A 53 -3.14 7.31 -4.34
C ILE A 53 -2.56 8.10 -3.17
N ASP A 54 -1.61 7.52 -2.45
CA ASP A 54 -1.03 8.09 -1.23
C ASP A 54 0.15 9.00 -1.55
N SER A 55 -0.16 10.25 -1.86
CA SER A 55 0.85 11.28 -2.19
C SER A 55 1.62 11.77 -0.96
N GLU A 56 1.23 11.41 0.25
CA GLU A 56 1.92 11.79 1.48
C GLU A 56 3.03 10.78 1.85
N ARG A 57 2.71 9.50 1.89
CA ARG A 57 3.63 8.45 2.33
C ARG A 57 4.55 7.96 1.22
N ALA A 58 4.06 7.92 -0.03
CA ALA A 58 4.82 7.50 -1.21
C ALA A 58 4.90 8.62 -2.27
N PRO A 59 5.46 9.81 -1.95
CA PRO A 59 5.37 11.00 -2.80
C PRO A 59 6.00 10.84 -4.18
N ILE A 60 7.12 10.15 -4.31
CA ILE A 60 7.82 9.95 -5.59
C ILE A 60 7.02 8.99 -6.47
N THR A 61 6.58 7.88 -5.89
CA THR A 61 5.85 6.83 -6.60
C THR A 61 4.46 7.31 -7.00
N ALA A 62 3.75 7.96 -6.07
CA ALA A 62 2.46 8.58 -6.34
C ALA A 62 2.55 9.64 -7.44
N ALA A 63 3.52 10.56 -7.37
CA ALA A 63 3.72 11.59 -8.39
C ALA A 63 4.01 10.99 -9.77
N ASN A 64 4.80 9.91 -9.84
CA ASN A 64 5.04 9.19 -11.08
C ASN A 64 3.74 8.62 -11.65
N PHE A 65 2.98 7.85 -10.87
CA PHE A 65 1.72 7.25 -11.33
C PHE A 65 0.72 8.34 -11.78
N LEU A 66 0.56 9.40 -10.99
CA LEU A 66 -0.33 10.51 -11.31
C LEU A 66 0.11 11.26 -12.58
N ARG A 67 1.40 11.34 -12.87
CA ARG A 67 1.91 11.88 -14.14
C ARG A 67 1.49 11.03 -15.34
N TYR A 68 1.51 9.69 -15.24
CA TYR A 68 0.97 8.82 -16.29
C TYR A 68 -0.52 9.03 -16.51
N VAL A 69 -1.29 9.27 -15.44
CA VAL A 69 -2.71 9.60 -15.50
C VAL A 69 -2.93 10.95 -16.21
N ASP A 70 -2.25 11.99 -15.74
CA ASP A 70 -2.43 13.37 -16.22
C ASP A 70 -2.00 13.53 -17.70
N GLU A 71 -0.90 12.85 -18.08
CA GLU A 71 -0.40 12.82 -19.45
C GLU A 71 -1.13 11.80 -20.35
N LYS A 72 -2.18 11.11 -19.83
CA LYS A 72 -2.97 10.10 -20.55
C LYS A 72 -2.16 8.94 -21.10
N ARG A 73 -1.03 8.61 -20.46
CA ARG A 73 -0.12 7.55 -20.90
C ARG A 73 -0.69 6.14 -20.67
N PHE A 74 -1.66 6.03 -19.75
CA PHE A 74 -2.38 4.78 -19.51
C PHE A 74 -3.56 4.57 -20.46
N ASP A 75 -4.05 5.60 -21.16
CA ASP A 75 -5.21 5.49 -22.02
C ASP A 75 -4.96 4.50 -23.15
N GLY A 76 -5.83 3.50 -23.26
CA GLY A 76 -5.74 2.43 -24.26
C GLY A 76 -4.66 1.37 -23.97
N THR A 77 -4.00 1.41 -22.81
CA THR A 77 -3.15 0.31 -22.34
C THR A 77 -3.99 -0.89 -21.88
N VAL A 78 -3.38 -1.89 -21.27
CA VAL A 78 -4.07 -3.11 -20.87
C VAL A 78 -3.62 -3.63 -19.51
N PHE A 79 -4.51 -4.32 -18.81
CA PHE A 79 -4.13 -5.35 -17.84
C PHE A 79 -3.79 -6.60 -18.65
N TYR A 80 -2.55 -7.05 -18.58
CA TYR A 80 -2.02 -8.10 -19.44
C TYR A 80 -1.64 -9.37 -18.70
N ARG A 81 -1.56 -9.34 -17.38
CA ARG A 81 -1.13 -10.46 -16.55
C ARG A 81 -2.04 -10.64 -15.34
N ALA A 82 -2.29 -11.89 -15.00
CA ALA A 82 -2.91 -12.34 -13.75
C ALA A 82 -2.03 -13.44 -13.14
N MET A 83 -1.34 -13.13 -12.07
CA MET A 83 -0.63 -14.13 -11.26
C MET A 83 -1.65 -14.77 -10.32
N LYS A 84 -1.81 -16.07 -10.41
CA LYS A 84 -2.71 -16.85 -9.56
C LYS A 84 -1.90 -17.71 -8.62
N LEU A 85 -2.23 -17.59 -7.34
CA LEU A 85 -1.64 -18.41 -6.27
C LEU A 85 -2.71 -19.32 -5.70
N ASP A 86 -2.34 -20.52 -5.35
CA ASP A 86 -3.21 -21.55 -4.75
C ASP A 86 -3.28 -21.46 -3.23
N TRP A 87 -2.84 -20.34 -2.66
CA TRP A 87 -2.88 -20.09 -1.22
C TRP A 87 -4.23 -19.55 -0.79
N GLU A 88 -4.69 -19.94 0.39
CA GLU A 88 -5.91 -19.37 0.98
C GLU A 88 -5.64 -18.00 1.64
N PRO A 89 -6.64 -17.08 1.64
CA PRO A 89 -7.97 -17.23 1.04
C PRO A 89 -7.97 -17.06 -0.49
N GLN A 90 -8.94 -17.65 -1.17
CA GLN A 90 -9.13 -17.53 -2.62
C GLN A 90 -10.18 -16.46 -2.96
N PRO A 91 -10.08 -15.77 -4.13
CA PRO A 91 -8.98 -15.82 -5.10
C PRO A 91 -7.72 -15.13 -4.56
N ASN A 92 -6.53 -15.59 -4.94
CA ASN A 92 -5.26 -15.07 -4.44
C ASN A 92 -4.27 -14.77 -5.57
N GLY A 93 -3.46 -13.71 -5.39
CA GLY A 93 -2.48 -13.25 -6.35
C GLY A 93 -2.61 -11.76 -6.68
N LEU A 94 -2.35 -11.40 -7.92
CA LEU A 94 -2.42 -10.02 -8.39
C LEU A 94 -2.80 -9.94 -9.87
N ILE A 95 -3.28 -8.77 -10.30
CA ILE A 95 -3.31 -8.38 -11.71
C ILE A 95 -2.23 -7.34 -11.98
N GLN A 96 -1.70 -7.30 -13.22
CA GLN A 96 -0.68 -6.33 -13.62
C GLN A 96 -1.05 -5.72 -14.95
N GLY A 97 -0.89 -4.40 -15.05
CA GLY A 97 -1.17 -3.61 -16.23
C GLY A 97 -0.21 -2.43 -16.37
N GLY A 98 -0.40 -1.66 -17.44
CA GLY A 98 0.39 -0.46 -17.68
C GLY A 98 0.95 -0.41 -19.10
N THR A 99 2.10 0.23 -19.25
CA THR A 99 2.67 0.59 -20.54
C THR A 99 3.38 -0.56 -21.28
N GLN A 100 3.64 -1.67 -20.61
CA GLN A 100 4.40 -2.80 -21.15
C GLN A 100 5.73 -2.37 -21.81
N TRP A 101 6.40 -1.40 -21.19
CA TRP A 101 7.69 -0.85 -21.70
C TRP A 101 7.60 -0.22 -23.10
N ASP A 102 6.40 0.15 -23.56
CA ASP A 102 6.26 0.86 -24.84
C ASP A 102 7.07 2.18 -24.79
N PRO A 103 8.11 2.32 -25.63
CA PRO A 103 9.01 3.48 -25.62
C PRO A 103 8.31 4.82 -25.92
N LYS A 104 7.09 4.78 -26.48
CA LYS A 104 6.27 5.98 -26.72
C LYS A 104 5.51 6.43 -25.47
N ARG A 105 5.38 5.56 -24.49
CA ARG A 105 4.56 5.78 -23.28
C ARG A 105 5.38 5.86 -22.01
N VAL A 106 6.47 5.06 -21.94
CA VAL A 106 7.27 4.95 -20.72
C VAL A 106 8.05 6.23 -20.42
N LEU A 107 8.08 6.60 -19.15
CA LEU A 107 8.93 7.66 -18.59
C LEU A 107 10.18 7.03 -17.98
N PRO A 108 11.23 7.82 -17.69
CA PRO A 108 12.39 7.32 -16.97
C PRO A 108 12.02 6.66 -15.64
N GLY A 109 12.81 5.68 -15.21
CA GLY A 109 12.66 5.05 -13.92
C GLY A 109 12.79 6.05 -12.76
N ILE A 110 12.12 5.75 -11.66
CA ILE A 110 12.05 6.61 -10.47
C ILE A 110 12.83 6.03 -9.32
N LYS A 111 13.25 6.90 -8.39
CA LYS A 111 13.82 6.45 -7.10
C LYS A 111 12.82 5.56 -6.38
N HIS A 112 13.32 4.43 -5.87
CA HIS A 112 12.52 3.48 -5.14
C HIS A 112 12.13 4.00 -3.75
N GLU A 113 10.88 3.74 -3.36
CA GLU A 113 10.34 4.01 -2.02
C GLU A 113 9.89 2.69 -1.40
N PRO A 114 10.76 1.99 -0.66
CA PRO A 114 10.43 0.71 -0.04
C PRO A 114 9.34 0.85 1.03
N THR A 115 8.61 -0.24 1.30
CA THR A 115 7.55 -0.26 2.32
C THR A 115 8.05 0.08 3.73
N THR A 116 9.31 -0.21 4.04
CA THR A 116 9.96 0.21 5.30
C THR A 116 10.11 1.73 5.44
N LEU A 117 10.15 2.47 4.33
CA LEU A 117 10.17 3.94 4.33
C LEU A 117 8.76 4.52 4.39
N THR A 118 7.84 3.96 3.61
CA THR A 118 6.49 4.51 3.44
C THR A 118 5.51 4.06 4.53
N GLY A 119 5.77 2.91 5.16
CA GLY A 119 4.84 2.25 6.08
C GLY A 119 3.59 1.68 5.39
N LEU A 120 3.56 1.68 4.04
CA LEU A 120 2.53 1.01 3.26
C LEU A 120 2.88 -0.48 3.10
N SER A 121 1.88 -1.34 2.86
CA SER A 121 2.09 -2.79 2.73
C SER A 121 1.25 -3.36 1.61
N HIS A 122 1.68 -4.50 1.06
CA HIS A 122 0.99 -5.21 -0.02
C HIS A 122 -0.23 -5.98 0.49
N THR A 123 -1.14 -5.28 1.17
CA THR A 123 -2.42 -5.85 1.58
C THR A 123 -3.41 -5.85 0.40
N ARG A 124 -4.55 -6.54 0.57
CA ARG A 124 -5.61 -6.60 -0.45
C ARG A 124 -5.99 -5.22 -0.97
N GLY A 125 -6.00 -5.08 -2.29
CA GLY A 125 -6.27 -3.82 -2.96
C GLY A 125 -5.07 -2.88 -3.11
N ALA A 126 -3.90 -3.21 -2.58
CA ALA A 126 -2.71 -2.39 -2.74
C ALA A 126 -2.31 -2.24 -4.21
N LEU A 127 -2.01 -1.01 -4.61
CA LEU A 127 -1.34 -0.69 -5.87
C LEU A 127 0.17 -0.65 -5.63
N SER A 128 0.91 -1.40 -6.44
CA SER A 128 2.36 -1.55 -6.32
C SER A 128 3.04 -1.39 -7.66
N MET A 129 4.19 -0.72 -7.71
CA MET A 129 4.96 -0.55 -8.94
C MET A 129 5.63 -1.85 -9.35
N ALA A 130 5.50 -2.21 -10.62
CA ALA A 130 6.33 -3.26 -11.21
C ALA A 130 7.72 -2.70 -11.53
N MET A 131 8.75 -3.47 -11.21
CA MET A 131 10.14 -3.12 -11.50
C MET A 131 10.98 -4.39 -11.69
N GLY A 132 12.14 -4.24 -12.33
CA GLY A 132 13.22 -5.22 -12.25
C GLY A 132 14.07 -4.95 -11.01
N GLU A 133 15.08 -4.10 -11.15
CA GLU A 133 15.92 -3.65 -10.03
C GLU A 133 15.33 -2.40 -9.38
N PRO A 134 15.63 -2.12 -8.08
CA PRO A 134 15.26 -0.88 -7.42
C PRO A 134 15.70 0.35 -8.23
N GLY A 135 14.76 1.27 -8.47
CA GLY A 135 15.01 2.47 -9.29
C GLY A 135 14.62 2.32 -10.77
N THR A 136 14.13 1.16 -11.20
CA THR A 136 13.70 0.92 -12.60
C THR A 136 12.19 1.02 -12.79
N ALA A 137 11.41 1.21 -11.72
CA ALA A 137 9.96 1.36 -11.79
C ALA A 137 9.57 2.55 -12.67
N ASN A 138 8.56 2.36 -13.53
CA ASN A 138 8.11 3.41 -14.45
C ASN A 138 6.60 3.41 -14.66
N GLY A 139 6.03 2.73 -15.67
CA GLY A 139 4.62 2.82 -16.05
C GLY A 139 3.82 1.52 -15.90
N ASP A 140 4.41 0.47 -15.33
CA ASP A 140 3.70 -0.77 -15.08
C ASP A 140 3.44 -0.94 -13.59
N PHE A 141 2.23 -1.39 -13.24
CA PHE A 141 1.79 -1.54 -11.86
C PHE A 141 0.93 -2.79 -11.67
N SER A 142 0.86 -3.25 -10.44
CA SER A 142 0.05 -4.38 -10.01
C SER A 142 -1.01 -3.95 -9.00
N ILE A 143 -2.12 -4.70 -8.94
CA ILE A 143 -3.14 -4.57 -7.91
C ILE A 143 -3.26 -5.92 -7.20
N MET A 144 -3.13 -5.91 -5.88
CA MET A 144 -3.18 -7.12 -5.05
C MET A 144 -4.62 -7.61 -4.90
N VAL A 145 -4.86 -8.90 -5.17
CA VAL A 145 -6.17 -9.53 -4.98
C VAL A 145 -6.36 -9.94 -3.52
N GLN A 146 -5.29 -10.38 -2.88
CA GLN A 146 -5.20 -10.67 -1.44
C GLN A 146 -3.90 -10.11 -0.88
N ASP A 147 -3.69 -10.27 0.42
CA ASP A 147 -2.47 -9.85 1.09
C ASP A 147 -1.26 -10.59 0.50
N GLN A 148 -0.28 -9.83 0.06
CA GLN A 148 0.98 -10.28 -0.52
C GLN A 148 2.16 -9.66 0.24
N THR A 149 2.12 -9.69 1.57
CA THR A 149 3.13 -9.04 2.43
C THR A 149 4.55 -9.57 2.22
N GLY A 150 4.71 -10.73 1.58
CA GLY A 150 6.01 -11.21 1.11
C GLY A 150 6.66 -10.35 0.01
N LEU A 151 5.91 -9.38 -0.59
CA LEU A 151 6.45 -8.39 -1.52
C LEU A 151 6.91 -7.10 -0.81
N ASP A 152 6.65 -6.96 0.48
CA ASP A 152 7.17 -5.85 1.29
C ASP A 152 8.69 -5.95 1.42
N ALA A 153 9.33 -4.83 1.72
CA ALA A 153 10.77 -4.80 1.96
C ALA A 153 11.13 -5.62 3.21
N ASP A 154 12.10 -6.51 3.05
CA ASP A 154 12.66 -7.31 4.14
C ASP A 154 14.15 -6.92 4.33
N PRO A 155 14.47 -6.08 5.33
CA PRO A 155 15.84 -5.64 5.58
C PRO A 155 16.84 -6.78 5.84
N ASP A 156 16.35 -7.93 6.29
CA ASP A 156 17.17 -9.09 6.60
C ASP A 156 17.40 -10.01 5.39
N ALA A 157 16.70 -9.77 4.29
CA ALA A 157 16.88 -10.54 3.06
C ALA A 157 18.29 -10.33 2.47
N THR A 158 18.88 -11.40 1.97
CA THR A 158 20.18 -11.36 1.29
C THR A 158 20.08 -10.85 -0.15
N ASP A 159 19.00 -11.19 -0.83
CA ASP A 159 18.72 -10.73 -2.19
C ASP A 159 18.28 -9.25 -2.18
N PRO A 160 18.94 -8.38 -2.97
CA PRO A 160 18.62 -6.95 -3.04
C PRO A 160 17.17 -6.65 -3.43
N VAL A 161 16.54 -7.48 -4.26
CA VAL A 161 15.14 -7.29 -4.67
C VAL A 161 14.21 -7.45 -3.47
N TRP A 162 14.37 -8.53 -2.72
CA TRP A 162 13.56 -8.79 -1.53
C TRP A 162 13.90 -7.85 -0.37
N ARG A 163 15.18 -7.46 -0.23
CA ARG A 163 15.58 -6.46 0.77
C ARG A 163 14.88 -5.12 0.57
N ASN A 164 14.68 -4.70 -0.68
CA ASN A 164 14.00 -3.46 -1.01
C ASN A 164 12.48 -3.65 -1.21
N GLY A 165 12.03 -4.86 -1.53
CA GLY A 165 10.65 -5.16 -1.89
C GLY A 165 10.15 -4.31 -3.06
N TYR A 166 8.83 -4.20 -3.20
CA TYR A 166 8.19 -3.35 -4.20
C TYR A 166 7.56 -2.12 -3.55
N ALA A 167 7.34 -1.07 -4.34
CA ALA A 167 6.83 0.20 -3.83
C ALA A 167 5.30 0.22 -3.88
N VAL A 168 4.64 0.17 -2.73
CA VAL A 168 3.20 0.43 -2.60
C VAL A 168 2.96 1.93 -2.59
N PHE A 169 1.93 2.38 -3.33
CA PHE A 169 1.64 3.81 -3.47
C PHE A 169 0.15 4.18 -3.39
N GLY A 170 -0.72 3.24 -3.07
CA GLY A 170 -2.15 3.48 -2.94
C GLY A 170 -2.95 2.20 -2.78
N TYR A 171 -4.27 2.37 -2.69
CA TYR A 171 -5.20 1.25 -2.47
C TYR A 171 -6.48 1.45 -3.26
N VAL A 172 -7.05 0.34 -3.74
CA VAL A 172 -8.39 0.32 -4.33
C VAL A 172 -9.43 0.62 -3.24
N THR A 173 -10.28 1.60 -3.50
CA THR A 173 -11.40 2.00 -2.61
C THR A 173 -12.75 1.53 -3.13
N ALA A 174 -12.88 1.28 -4.45
CA ALA A 174 -14.06 0.68 -5.06
C ALA A 174 -13.67 -0.10 -6.32
N GLY A 175 -14.46 -1.11 -6.69
CA GLY A 175 -14.23 -1.92 -7.88
C GLY A 175 -13.27 -3.10 -7.66
N MET A 176 -13.12 -3.61 -6.44
CA MET A 176 -12.37 -4.85 -6.19
C MET A 176 -12.99 -6.06 -6.89
N ASP A 177 -14.30 -6.08 -7.08
CA ASP A 177 -15.01 -7.08 -7.89
C ASP A 177 -14.54 -7.07 -9.35
N VAL A 178 -14.24 -5.90 -9.91
CA VAL A 178 -13.64 -5.76 -11.25
C VAL A 178 -12.21 -6.32 -11.26
N VAL A 179 -11.40 -6.03 -10.22
CA VAL A 179 -10.05 -6.59 -10.07
C VAL A 179 -10.10 -8.11 -10.04
N GLU A 180 -10.98 -8.69 -9.23
CA GLU A 180 -11.16 -10.14 -9.11
C GLU A 180 -11.68 -10.77 -10.41
N ALA A 181 -12.61 -10.09 -11.11
CA ALA A 181 -13.11 -10.54 -12.42
C ALA A 181 -11.98 -10.58 -13.47
N ILE A 182 -11.10 -9.57 -13.50
CA ILE A 182 -9.93 -9.57 -14.39
C ILE A 182 -8.96 -10.71 -13.99
N HIS A 183 -8.71 -10.89 -12.71
CA HIS A 183 -7.84 -11.95 -12.20
C HIS A 183 -8.35 -13.36 -12.55
N ALA A 184 -9.68 -13.55 -12.59
CA ALA A 184 -10.29 -14.82 -12.90
C ALA A 184 -10.14 -15.23 -14.39
N LEU A 185 -9.84 -14.28 -15.27
CA LEU A 185 -9.74 -14.56 -16.72
C LEU A 185 -8.67 -15.63 -17.02
N PRO A 186 -8.85 -16.39 -18.11
CA PRO A 186 -7.88 -17.39 -18.54
C PRO A 186 -6.53 -16.77 -18.87
N ALA A 187 -5.46 -17.38 -18.37
CA ALA A 187 -4.09 -17.11 -18.80
C ALA A 187 -3.68 -18.07 -19.92
N ASP A 188 -2.80 -17.63 -20.81
CA ASP A 188 -2.25 -18.45 -21.88
C ASP A 188 -0.99 -19.16 -21.37
N PRO A 189 -0.99 -20.49 -21.27
CA PRO A 189 0.14 -21.23 -20.72
C PRO A 189 1.42 -21.14 -21.58
N ALA A 190 1.30 -20.74 -22.86
CA ALA A 190 2.42 -20.60 -23.76
C ALA A 190 3.07 -19.20 -23.69
N LYS A 191 2.35 -18.19 -23.19
CA LYS A 191 2.84 -16.81 -23.12
C LYS A 191 3.60 -16.51 -21.82
N GLY A 192 4.41 -15.46 -21.88
CA GLY A 192 5.30 -15.02 -20.82
C GLY A 192 6.65 -15.75 -20.84
N GLU A 193 7.60 -15.14 -20.15
CA GLU A 193 8.97 -15.65 -20.04
C GLU A 193 9.37 -15.80 -18.57
N GLY A 194 10.33 -16.70 -18.31
CA GLY A 194 10.85 -16.93 -16.98
C GLY A 194 9.72 -17.26 -15.99
N TRP A 195 9.75 -16.64 -14.85
CA TRP A 195 8.78 -16.84 -13.77
C TRP A 195 7.36 -16.30 -14.09
N MET A 196 7.20 -15.48 -15.14
CA MET A 196 5.89 -15.00 -15.60
C MET A 196 5.23 -15.93 -16.63
N LYS A 197 5.89 -17.03 -17.03
CA LYS A 197 5.32 -17.95 -18.01
C LYS A 197 3.99 -18.55 -17.51
N GLY A 198 3.00 -18.53 -18.39
CA GLY A 198 1.66 -19.03 -18.07
C GLY A 198 0.81 -18.06 -17.25
N GLN A 199 1.27 -16.83 -17.00
CA GLN A 199 0.53 -15.82 -16.24
C GLN A 199 -0.03 -14.69 -17.11
N MET A 200 0.31 -14.67 -18.41
CA MET A 200 -0.21 -13.66 -19.31
C MET A 200 -1.65 -13.99 -19.70
N LEU A 201 -2.54 -13.01 -19.60
CA LEU A 201 -3.94 -13.18 -19.99
C LEU A 201 -4.04 -13.60 -21.46
N ALA A 202 -4.85 -14.60 -21.74
CA ALA A 202 -5.13 -15.03 -23.12
C ALA A 202 -5.71 -13.86 -23.96
N GLN A 203 -6.57 -13.06 -23.31
CA GLN A 203 -7.11 -11.81 -23.82
C GLN A 203 -6.90 -10.70 -22.79
N PRO A 204 -5.95 -9.78 -23.03
CA PRO A 204 -5.74 -8.64 -22.13
C PRO A 204 -6.96 -7.72 -22.03
N VAL A 205 -7.21 -7.17 -20.84
CA VAL A 205 -8.33 -6.27 -20.57
C VAL A 205 -7.90 -4.83 -20.83
N LYS A 206 -8.64 -4.12 -21.70
CA LYS A 206 -8.32 -2.73 -22.02
C LYS A 206 -8.57 -1.81 -20.84
N LEU A 207 -7.59 -0.98 -20.52
CA LEU A 207 -7.71 0.22 -19.73
C LEU A 207 -8.08 1.36 -20.70
N LEU A 208 -9.35 1.72 -20.74
CA LEU A 208 -9.88 2.69 -21.68
C LEU A 208 -9.31 4.08 -21.41
N ARG A 209 -9.30 4.45 -20.13
CA ARG A 209 -8.68 5.68 -19.65
C ARG A 209 -8.44 5.64 -18.14
N ALA A 210 -7.46 6.44 -17.70
CA ALA A 210 -7.23 6.74 -16.29
C ALA A 210 -7.36 8.24 -16.06
N ARG A 211 -8.06 8.66 -14.97
CA ARG A 211 -8.22 10.08 -14.67
C ARG A 211 -8.37 10.33 -13.18
N ARG A 212 -7.91 11.48 -12.72
CA ARG A 212 -8.23 11.96 -11.38
C ARG A 212 -9.72 12.24 -11.27
N ILE A 213 -10.29 11.95 -10.11
CA ILE A 213 -11.66 12.30 -9.76
C ILE A 213 -11.66 13.11 -8.47
N PRO A 214 -12.67 13.99 -8.24
CA PRO A 214 -12.78 14.70 -6.97
C PRO A 214 -12.89 13.73 -5.79
N ALA A 215 -12.29 14.08 -4.65
CA ALA A 215 -12.64 13.46 -3.38
C ALA A 215 -14.02 13.97 -2.98
N GLU A 216 -14.95 13.05 -2.70
CA GLU A 216 -16.29 13.40 -2.20
C GLU A 216 -16.22 13.89 -0.75
#